data_788befa129a6a3ce4e359c0832f9f2b6
#
_entry.id   788befa129a6a3ce4e359c0832f9f2b6
#
_cell.length_a   1.000
_cell.length_b   1.000
_cell.length_c   1.000
_cell.angle_alpha   90.00
_cell.angle_beta   90.00
_cell.angle_gamma   90.00
#
_symmetry.space_group_name_H-M   'P 1'
#
loop_
_entity.id
_entity.type
_entity.pdbx_description
1 polymer ?
#
loop_
_entity_poly.entity_id
_entity_poly.type
_entity_poly.pdbx_seq_one_letter_code
_entity_poly.pdbx_strand_id
1 'polypeptide(L)'
;MTDQLSIYNGALRICRERKLASLTESRESRRHLDDEWGDGSTDGVVRACLEMAEWTFAKRTVQITYSPSVSPLFGYSRAFEQPSDLVRVCGVFQDEFCQVPLTQYTDERRYWYAHLNTIYVSYVSNLAEYGADMSLWSEAFVDLVQSELAAKIVWPLTQDKAARREVLQLREINRKFAKNLDTSNKPTAFAPPGSWSTARRGNAGSRDRTPTGGLIG
;
A
#
# COMPACT_ATOMS: atom_id res chain seq x y z
N MET A 1 -19.45 -12.13 -4.34
CA MET A 1 -18.76 -11.07 -5.10
C MET A 1 -18.89 -9.78 -4.30
N THR A 2 -17.79 -9.15 -3.95
CA THR A 2 -17.82 -7.92 -3.17
C THR A 2 -18.19 -6.76 -4.10
N ASP A 3 -19.23 -6.03 -3.77
CA ASP A 3 -19.70 -4.84 -4.48
C ASP A 3 -19.90 -3.68 -3.52
N GLN A 4 -20.03 -2.47 -4.03
CA GLN A 4 -20.22 -1.26 -3.23
C GLN A 4 -21.44 -1.37 -2.29
N LEU A 5 -22.55 -1.96 -2.76
CA LEU A 5 -23.73 -2.13 -1.94
C LEU A 5 -23.49 -3.06 -0.75
N SER A 6 -22.71 -4.14 -0.94
CA SER A 6 -22.38 -5.06 0.14
C SER A 6 -21.48 -4.40 1.19
N ILE A 7 -20.53 -3.54 0.76
CA ILE A 7 -19.67 -2.77 1.65
C ILE A 7 -20.49 -1.76 2.45
N TYR A 8 -21.39 -1.02 1.79
CA TYR A 8 -22.31 -0.10 2.46
C TYR A 8 -23.16 -0.79 3.50
N ASN A 9 -23.74 -1.93 3.15
CA ASN A 9 -24.56 -2.72 4.05
C ASN A 9 -23.75 -3.31 5.21
N GLY A 10 -22.48 -3.62 4.99
CA GLY A 10 -21.55 -4.00 6.05
C GLY A 10 -21.31 -2.87 7.05
N ALA A 11 -21.05 -1.66 6.56
CA ALA A 11 -20.87 -0.49 7.41
C ALA A 11 -22.17 -0.13 8.21
N LEU A 12 -23.34 -0.20 7.57
CA LEU A 12 -24.61 0.02 8.24
C LEU A 12 -24.91 -1.02 9.32
N ARG A 13 -24.56 -2.30 9.05
CA ARG A 13 -24.67 -3.38 10.04
C ARG A 13 -23.85 -3.09 11.29
N ILE A 14 -22.62 -2.58 11.13
CA ILE A 14 -21.75 -2.17 12.24
C ILE A 14 -22.41 -1.04 13.05
N CYS A 15 -23.05 -0.09 12.37
CA CYS A 15 -23.79 1.01 13.01
C CYS A 15 -25.17 0.59 13.58
N ARG A 16 -25.56 -0.70 13.43
CA ARG A 16 -26.89 -1.23 13.80
C ARG A 16 -28.05 -0.57 13.03
N GLU A 17 -27.76 -0.08 11.83
CA GLU A 17 -28.72 0.56 10.94
C GLU A 17 -29.34 -0.42 9.94
N ARG A 18 -30.49 -0.05 9.39
CA ARG A 18 -31.17 -0.84 8.37
C ARG A 18 -30.38 -0.84 7.07
N LYS A 19 -30.26 -2.01 6.45
CA LYS A 19 -29.61 -2.21 5.14
C LYS A 19 -30.31 -1.41 4.04
N LEU A 20 -29.54 -1.01 3.04
CA LEU A 20 -30.03 -0.46 1.77
C LEU A 20 -30.45 -1.59 0.84
N ALA A 21 -31.54 -1.38 0.10
CA ALA A 21 -31.98 -2.29 -0.95
C ALA A 21 -31.24 -2.05 -2.27
N SER A 22 -30.82 -0.80 -2.54
CA SER A 22 -30.07 -0.41 -3.73
C SER A 22 -29.24 0.84 -3.49
N LEU A 23 -28.25 1.07 -4.37
CA LEU A 23 -27.45 2.31 -4.36
C LEU A 23 -28.23 3.56 -4.81
N THR A 24 -29.45 3.38 -5.32
CA THR A 24 -30.33 4.49 -5.75
C THR A 24 -31.39 4.85 -4.71
N GLU A 25 -31.44 4.15 -3.57
CA GLU A 25 -32.42 4.39 -2.52
C GLU A 25 -32.27 5.80 -1.93
N SER A 26 -33.36 6.58 -1.85
CA SER A 26 -33.36 7.94 -1.32
C SER A 26 -33.42 7.93 0.21
N ARG A 27 -32.28 7.60 0.87
CA ARG A 27 -32.13 7.61 2.34
C ARG A 27 -30.94 8.46 2.77
N GLU A 28 -31.05 9.06 3.94
CA GLU A 28 -29.97 9.86 4.53
C GLU A 28 -28.70 9.04 4.76
N SER A 29 -28.83 7.81 5.28
CA SER A 29 -27.69 6.92 5.46
C SER A 29 -26.92 6.61 4.17
N ARG A 30 -27.61 6.50 3.02
CA ARG A 30 -26.95 6.35 1.73
C ARG A 30 -26.15 7.60 1.35
N ARG A 31 -26.72 8.79 1.54
CA ARG A 31 -26.01 10.05 1.22
C ARG A 31 -24.73 10.19 2.04
N HIS A 32 -24.77 9.91 3.33
CA HIS A 32 -23.58 9.91 4.17
C HIS A 32 -22.52 8.89 3.70
N LEU A 33 -22.95 7.72 3.24
CA LEU A 33 -22.05 6.72 2.69
C LEU A 33 -21.44 7.16 1.37
N ASP A 34 -22.23 7.77 0.48
CA ASP A 34 -21.74 8.30 -0.80
C ASP A 34 -20.71 9.42 -0.59
N ASP A 35 -21.00 10.36 0.34
CA ASP A 35 -20.10 11.46 0.68
C ASP A 35 -18.74 10.95 1.17
N GLU A 36 -18.72 9.87 1.96
CA GLU A 36 -17.48 9.28 2.50
C GLU A 36 -16.80 8.32 1.54
N TRP A 37 -17.54 7.74 0.61
CA TRP A 37 -17.00 6.90 -0.44
C TRP A 37 -16.20 7.69 -1.46
N GLY A 38 -16.65 8.91 -1.77
CA GLY A 38 -16.08 9.76 -2.80
C GLY A 38 -16.23 9.15 -4.19
N ASP A 39 -15.23 9.30 -5.04
CA ASP A 39 -15.16 8.61 -6.35
C ASP A 39 -14.63 7.16 -6.25
N GLY A 40 -14.26 6.72 -5.06
CA GLY A 40 -13.78 5.37 -4.76
C GLY A 40 -12.34 5.08 -5.19
N SER A 41 -11.70 5.99 -5.93
CA SER A 41 -10.33 5.79 -6.41
C SER A 41 -9.39 6.96 -6.12
N THR A 42 -9.80 8.19 -6.41
CA THR A 42 -8.96 9.38 -6.25
C THR A 42 -9.08 9.98 -4.84
N ASP A 43 -10.24 9.84 -4.23
CA ASP A 43 -10.53 10.31 -2.88
C ASP A 43 -11.35 9.28 -2.08
N GLY A 44 -11.84 9.66 -0.92
CA GLY A 44 -12.72 8.87 -0.09
C GLY A 44 -12.04 7.79 0.74
N VAL A 45 -12.87 6.93 1.32
CA VAL A 45 -12.44 5.93 2.31
C VAL A 45 -11.56 4.85 1.71
N VAL A 46 -11.80 4.44 0.47
CA VAL A 46 -11.03 3.39 -0.20
C VAL A 46 -9.59 3.83 -0.38
N ARG A 47 -9.37 5.04 -0.91
CA ARG A 47 -8.03 5.60 -1.03
C ARG A 47 -7.32 5.70 0.32
N ALA A 48 -8.03 6.19 1.34
CA ALA A 48 -7.47 6.26 2.70
C ALA A 48 -7.07 4.88 3.25
N CYS A 49 -7.84 3.83 2.96
CA CYS A 49 -7.48 2.45 3.32
C CYS A 49 -6.26 1.95 2.54
N LEU A 50 -6.17 2.25 1.23
CA LEU A 50 -5.02 1.88 0.39
C LEU A 50 -3.72 2.55 0.87
N GLU A 51 -3.78 3.77 1.37
CA GLU A 51 -2.63 4.50 1.94
C GLU A 51 -2.08 3.87 3.24
N MET A 52 -2.89 3.07 3.96
CA MET A 52 -2.52 2.55 5.29
C MET A 52 -1.42 1.50 5.27
N ALA A 53 -1.28 0.72 4.19
CA ALA A 53 -0.31 -0.36 4.09
C ALA A 53 0.11 -0.64 2.64
N GLU A 54 1.10 -1.51 2.48
CA GLU A 54 1.58 -1.99 1.18
C GLU A 54 0.78 -3.23 0.77
N TRP A 55 -0.48 -3.02 0.38
CA TRP A 55 -1.39 -4.11 0.04
C TRP A 55 -0.90 -4.92 -1.15
N THR A 56 -0.80 -6.24 -0.99
CA THR A 56 -0.27 -7.15 -2.01
C THR A 56 -1.12 -7.14 -3.27
N PHE A 57 -2.45 -7.06 -3.15
CA PHE A 57 -3.38 -7.05 -4.28
C PHE A 57 -3.35 -5.73 -5.08
N ALA A 58 -2.93 -4.63 -4.47
CA ALA A 58 -2.89 -3.31 -5.09
C ALA A 58 -1.46 -2.90 -5.52
N LYS A 59 -0.48 -3.80 -5.34
CA LYS A 59 0.92 -3.51 -5.63
C LYS A 59 1.20 -3.56 -7.13
N ARG A 60 1.79 -2.49 -7.65
CA ARG A 60 2.23 -2.33 -9.03
C ARG A 60 3.71 -1.96 -9.07
N THR A 61 4.45 -2.51 -10.02
CA THR A 61 5.85 -2.15 -10.25
C THR A 61 6.00 -1.65 -11.68
N VAL A 62 6.62 -0.48 -11.85
CA VAL A 62 6.80 0.16 -13.14
C VAL A 62 8.24 0.63 -13.32
N GLN A 63 8.68 0.64 -14.56
CA GLN A 63 9.90 1.30 -14.98
C GLN A 63 9.57 2.74 -15.37
N ILE A 64 10.34 3.70 -14.87
CA ILE A 64 10.17 5.12 -15.16
C ILE A 64 11.49 5.66 -15.69
N THR A 65 11.43 6.27 -16.87
CA THR A 65 12.55 7.01 -17.46
C THR A 65 12.46 8.48 -17.05
N TYR A 66 13.60 9.16 -16.99
CA TYR A 66 13.62 10.57 -16.62
C TYR A 66 12.83 11.43 -17.62
N SER A 67 12.23 12.50 -17.12
CA SER A 67 11.53 13.50 -17.93
C SER A 67 12.53 14.50 -18.50
N PRO A 68 12.71 14.57 -19.84
CA PRO A 68 13.64 15.50 -20.44
C PRO A 68 13.18 16.97 -20.35
N SER A 69 11.89 17.19 -20.09
CA SER A 69 11.30 18.53 -19.99
C SER A 69 11.54 19.20 -18.63
N VAL A 70 11.95 18.45 -17.62
CA VAL A 70 12.19 18.95 -16.26
C VAL A 70 13.67 18.82 -15.94
N SER A 71 14.34 19.95 -15.80
CA SER A 71 15.74 20.01 -15.40
C SER A 71 15.84 20.43 -13.94
N PRO A 72 16.33 19.57 -13.03
CA PRO A 72 16.58 19.95 -11.65
C PRO A 72 17.58 21.11 -11.56
N LEU A 73 17.31 22.08 -10.69
CA LEU A 73 18.21 23.22 -10.47
C LEU A 73 19.39 22.87 -9.56
N PHE A 74 19.18 21.98 -8.60
CA PHE A 74 20.16 21.61 -7.58
C PHE A 74 20.08 20.12 -7.24
N GLY A 75 21.18 19.59 -6.74
CA GLY A 75 21.28 18.29 -6.09
C GLY A 75 21.36 17.11 -7.04
N TYR A 76 20.38 16.91 -7.88
CA TYR A 76 20.26 15.75 -8.77
C TYR A 76 20.26 16.14 -10.25
N SER A 77 20.64 15.20 -11.11
CA SER A 77 20.76 15.47 -12.56
C SER A 77 19.48 15.14 -13.35
N ARG A 78 18.56 14.38 -12.79
CA ARG A 78 17.36 13.88 -13.48
C ARG A 78 16.12 13.99 -12.61
N ALA A 79 14.97 14.20 -13.28
CA ALA A 79 13.64 14.23 -12.68
C ALA A 79 12.79 13.10 -13.27
N PHE A 80 12.02 12.41 -12.43
CA PHE A 80 11.13 11.31 -12.80
C PHE A 80 9.71 11.66 -12.38
N GLU A 81 8.79 11.66 -13.33
CA GLU A 81 7.39 11.98 -13.05
C GLU A 81 6.72 10.83 -12.32
N GLN A 82 5.99 11.15 -11.24
CA GLN A 82 5.23 10.16 -10.48
C GLN A 82 3.99 9.73 -11.26
N PRO A 83 3.65 8.43 -11.26
CA PRO A 83 2.42 7.93 -11.86
C PRO A 83 1.18 8.57 -11.22
N SER A 84 0.16 8.88 -12.03
CA SER A 84 -1.08 9.50 -11.56
C SER A 84 -1.90 8.60 -10.63
N ASP A 85 -1.70 7.29 -10.74
CA ASP A 85 -2.35 6.24 -9.95
C ASP A 85 -1.58 5.87 -8.67
N LEU A 86 -0.55 6.63 -8.35
CA LEU A 86 0.26 6.39 -7.17
C LEU A 86 -0.51 6.78 -5.90
N VAL A 87 -0.69 5.81 -5.01
CA VAL A 87 -1.27 6.03 -3.68
C VAL A 87 -0.16 6.06 -2.62
N ARG A 88 0.72 5.06 -2.63
CA ARG A 88 1.79 4.90 -1.66
C ARG A 88 3.01 4.22 -2.28
N VAL A 89 4.19 4.78 -2.09
CA VAL A 89 5.45 4.17 -2.51
C VAL A 89 5.79 3.00 -1.58
N CYS A 90 6.10 1.84 -2.17
CA CYS A 90 6.60 0.66 -1.45
C CYS A 90 8.13 0.55 -1.54
N GLY A 91 8.71 0.95 -2.67
CA GLY A 91 10.17 0.99 -2.85
C GLY A 91 10.57 1.57 -4.19
N VAL A 92 11.76 2.17 -4.22
CA VAL A 92 12.40 2.68 -5.43
C VAL A 92 13.70 1.91 -5.61
N PHE A 93 13.96 1.42 -6.84
CA PHE A 93 15.08 0.53 -7.14
C PHE A 93 15.90 1.04 -8.32
N GLN A 94 17.16 0.63 -8.37
CA GLN A 94 18.09 0.97 -9.45
C GLN A 94 18.06 -0.06 -10.58
N ASP A 95 17.62 -1.29 -10.30
CA ASP A 95 17.64 -2.44 -11.18
C ASP A 95 16.25 -2.98 -11.49
N GLU A 96 16.10 -3.64 -12.63
CA GLU A 96 14.87 -4.25 -13.11
C GLU A 96 14.35 -5.40 -12.23
N PHE A 97 15.24 -6.01 -11.45
CA PHE A 97 14.90 -7.12 -10.56
C PHE A 97 14.45 -6.65 -9.17
N CYS A 98 14.41 -5.34 -8.94
CA CYS A 98 14.03 -4.73 -7.64
C CYS A 98 14.84 -5.26 -6.45
N GLN A 99 16.13 -5.56 -6.66
CA GLN A 99 17.01 -6.09 -5.62
C GLN A 99 17.88 -5.02 -4.97
N VAL A 100 18.22 -3.97 -5.73
CA VAL A 100 19.08 -2.88 -5.26
C VAL A 100 18.23 -1.64 -4.99
N PRO A 101 17.91 -1.35 -3.71
CA PRO A 101 17.13 -0.16 -3.38
C PRO A 101 17.92 1.12 -3.72
N LEU A 102 17.21 2.09 -4.28
CA LEU A 102 17.73 3.43 -4.52
C LEU A 102 17.62 4.23 -3.22
N THR A 103 18.76 4.52 -2.60
CA THR A 103 18.82 5.28 -1.33
C THR A 103 19.08 6.77 -1.54
N GLN A 104 19.68 7.14 -2.68
CA GLN A 104 20.01 8.52 -3.02
C GLN A 104 18.99 9.09 -4.00
N TYR A 105 17.86 9.50 -3.50
CA TYR A 105 16.84 10.24 -4.25
C TYR A 105 16.09 11.19 -3.33
N THR A 106 15.41 12.17 -3.91
CA THR A 106 14.50 13.07 -3.20
C THR A 106 13.12 13.00 -3.83
N ASP A 107 12.09 12.99 -2.99
CA ASP A 107 10.69 13.05 -3.40
C ASP A 107 10.17 14.48 -3.18
N GLU A 108 9.82 15.16 -4.25
CA GLU A 108 9.30 16.52 -4.21
C GLU A 108 8.07 16.66 -5.10
N ARG A 109 6.93 16.91 -4.49
CA ARG A 109 5.64 17.11 -5.18
C ARG A 109 5.26 15.91 -6.04
N ARG A 110 5.48 16.05 -7.37
CA ARG A 110 5.11 15.06 -8.40
C ARG A 110 6.32 14.40 -9.05
N TYR A 111 7.53 14.68 -8.54
CA TYR A 111 8.76 14.20 -9.15
C TYR A 111 9.66 13.54 -8.10
N TRP A 112 10.32 12.48 -8.52
CA TRP A 112 11.49 11.95 -7.85
C TRP A 112 12.74 12.46 -8.55
N TYR A 113 13.74 12.83 -7.79
CA TYR A 113 15.01 13.31 -8.31
C TYR A 113 16.13 12.34 -7.97
N ALA A 114 16.90 11.92 -9.00
CA ALA A 114 18.03 11.01 -8.84
C ALA A 114 19.11 11.26 -9.93
N HIS A 115 20.23 10.54 -9.84
CA HIS A 115 21.33 10.62 -10.83
C HIS A 115 21.25 9.56 -11.94
N LEU A 116 20.18 8.72 -11.95
CA LEU A 116 19.99 7.64 -12.90
C LEU A 116 19.23 8.12 -14.15
N ASN A 117 19.28 7.33 -15.23
CA ASN A 117 18.43 7.58 -16.41
C ASN A 117 17.08 6.87 -16.30
N THR A 118 17.02 5.79 -15.52
CA THR A 118 15.83 4.96 -15.33
C THR A 118 15.78 4.52 -13.88
N ILE A 119 14.61 4.48 -13.30
CA ILE A 119 14.31 3.94 -11.98
C ILE A 119 13.17 2.94 -12.06
N TYR A 120 13.12 2.03 -11.12
CA TYR A 120 12.05 1.04 -10.98
C TYR A 120 11.33 1.30 -9.67
N VAL A 121 10.01 1.50 -9.75
CA VAL A 121 9.21 1.91 -8.59
C VAL A 121 8.12 0.89 -8.36
N SER A 122 8.08 0.38 -7.14
CA SER A 122 6.99 -0.45 -6.64
C SER A 122 6.11 0.39 -5.72
N TYR A 123 4.81 0.41 -5.96
CA TYR A 123 3.86 1.24 -5.24
C TYR A 123 2.47 0.62 -5.19
N VAL A 124 1.65 1.12 -4.29
CA VAL A 124 0.20 0.83 -4.23
C VAL A 124 -0.49 1.72 -5.23
N SER A 125 -1.23 1.10 -6.15
CA SER A 125 -1.97 1.76 -7.23
C SER A 125 -3.47 1.76 -6.93
N ASN A 126 -4.16 2.85 -7.31
CA ASN A 126 -5.62 2.93 -7.28
C ASN A 126 -6.30 2.71 -8.64
N LEU A 127 -5.58 2.14 -9.62
CA LEU A 127 -6.19 1.79 -10.90
C LEU A 127 -7.28 0.72 -10.75
N ALA A 128 -8.20 0.72 -11.72
CA ALA A 128 -9.32 -0.23 -11.78
C ALA A 128 -8.89 -1.71 -11.85
N GLU A 129 -7.66 -1.98 -12.32
CA GLU A 129 -7.09 -3.33 -12.40
C GLU A 129 -6.29 -3.73 -11.14
N TYR A 130 -6.14 -2.82 -10.18
CA TYR A 130 -5.37 -3.00 -8.95
C TYR A 130 -6.20 -2.65 -7.72
N GLY A 131 -5.86 -1.60 -7.01
CA GLY A 131 -6.48 -1.24 -5.74
C GLY A 131 -7.96 -0.89 -5.80
N ALA A 132 -8.48 -0.43 -6.95
CA ALA A 132 -9.91 -0.17 -7.13
C ALA A 132 -10.73 -1.42 -7.54
N ASP A 133 -10.08 -2.54 -7.87
CA ASP A 133 -10.78 -3.79 -8.15
C ASP A 133 -11.23 -4.49 -6.87
N MET A 134 -12.51 -4.34 -6.55
CA MET A 134 -13.10 -4.97 -5.36
C MET A 134 -13.08 -6.51 -5.39
N SER A 135 -12.92 -7.13 -6.57
CA SER A 135 -12.83 -8.59 -6.69
C SER A 135 -11.52 -9.16 -6.15
N LEU A 136 -10.48 -8.35 -6.10
CA LEU A 136 -9.16 -8.70 -5.58
C LEU A 136 -9.02 -8.46 -4.06
N TRP A 137 -10.00 -7.79 -3.45
CA TRP A 137 -9.92 -7.45 -2.03
C TRP A 137 -10.06 -8.69 -1.15
N SER A 138 -9.16 -8.84 -0.21
CA SER A 138 -9.30 -9.86 0.84
C SER A 138 -10.45 -9.50 1.78
N GLU A 139 -11.09 -10.49 2.39
CA GLU A 139 -12.16 -10.27 3.37
C GLU A 139 -11.72 -9.33 4.50
N ALA A 140 -10.47 -9.45 4.95
CA ALA A 140 -9.92 -8.56 5.98
C ALA A 140 -9.81 -7.11 5.51
N PHE A 141 -9.54 -6.87 4.22
CA PHE A 141 -9.55 -5.52 3.66
C PHE A 141 -10.97 -4.99 3.51
N VAL A 142 -11.92 -5.83 3.12
CA VAL A 142 -13.35 -5.49 3.07
C VAL A 142 -13.85 -5.08 4.45
N ASP A 143 -13.55 -5.86 5.50
CA ASP A 143 -13.90 -5.53 6.88
C ASP A 143 -13.24 -4.23 7.36
N LEU A 144 -12.01 -3.97 6.93
CA LEU A 144 -11.35 -2.70 7.19
C LEU A 144 -12.14 -1.53 6.57
N VAL A 145 -12.46 -1.58 5.27
CA VAL A 145 -13.19 -0.53 4.57
C VAL A 145 -14.58 -0.32 5.20
N GLN A 146 -15.29 -1.40 5.54
CA GLN A 146 -16.59 -1.32 6.21
C GLN A 146 -16.49 -0.63 7.58
N SER A 147 -15.46 -0.94 8.37
CA SER A 147 -15.27 -0.33 9.69
C SER A 147 -14.81 1.13 9.61
N GLU A 148 -14.04 1.51 8.59
CA GLU A 148 -13.67 2.90 8.33
C GLU A 148 -14.90 3.75 7.94
N LEU A 149 -15.74 3.23 7.02
CA LEU A 149 -17.01 3.87 6.67
C LEU A 149 -17.91 4.02 7.90
N ALA A 150 -18.11 2.93 8.65
CA ALA A 150 -18.91 2.95 9.86
C ALA A 150 -18.43 4.00 10.87
N ALA A 151 -17.11 4.11 11.07
CA ALA A 151 -16.53 5.09 12.00
C ALA A 151 -16.81 6.55 11.60
N LYS A 152 -16.92 6.82 10.30
CA LYS A 152 -17.26 8.17 9.78
C LYS A 152 -18.74 8.49 9.89
N ILE A 153 -19.61 7.51 9.60
CA ILE A 153 -21.08 7.73 9.54
C ILE A 153 -21.81 7.47 10.86
N VAL A 154 -21.23 6.77 11.85
CA VAL A 154 -21.91 6.41 13.10
C VAL A 154 -22.42 7.64 13.85
N TRP A 155 -21.65 8.71 13.88
CA TRP A 155 -22.05 9.91 14.64
C TRP A 155 -23.23 10.67 14.01
N PRO A 156 -23.22 11.01 12.73
CA PRO A 156 -24.37 11.67 12.11
C PRO A 156 -25.65 10.81 12.14
N LEU A 157 -25.54 9.47 12.09
CA LEU A 157 -26.70 8.59 12.07
C LEU A 157 -27.30 8.32 13.44
N THR A 158 -26.46 8.07 14.45
CA THR A 158 -26.94 7.57 15.76
C THR A 158 -26.92 8.62 16.85
N GLN A 159 -26.03 9.61 16.77
CA GLN A 159 -25.72 10.59 17.82
C GLN A 159 -25.41 9.94 19.17
N ASP A 160 -25.08 8.65 19.18
CA ASP A 160 -24.78 7.86 20.37
C ASP A 160 -23.26 7.75 20.60
N LYS A 161 -22.81 8.25 21.75
CA LYS A 161 -21.41 8.21 22.17
C LYS A 161 -20.91 6.79 22.46
N ALA A 162 -21.78 5.90 22.94
CA ALA A 162 -21.42 4.52 23.25
C ALA A 162 -21.22 3.74 21.96
N ALA A 163 -22.17 3.81 21.01
CA ALA A 163 -22.06 3.22 19.68
C ALA A 163 -20.79 3.69 18.95
N ARG A 164 -20.53 5.00 18.96
CA ARG A 164 -19.31 5.55 18.37
C ARG A 164 -18.04 4.95 18.96
N ARG A 165 -17.96 4.77 20.28
CA ARG A 165 -16.80 4.19 20.95
C ARG A 165 -16.59 2.74 20.53
N GLU A 166 -17.63 1.93 20.47
CA GLU A 166 -17.59 0.54 20.04
C GLU A 166 -17.08 0.43 18.59
N VAL A 167 -17.62 1.25 17.67
CA VAL A 167 -17.22 1.28 16.27
C VAL A 167 -15.74 1.68 16.11
N LEU A 168 -15.27 2.67 16.86
CA LEU A 168 -13.87 3.08 16.83
C LEU A 168 -12.94 1.98 17.34
N GLN A 169 -13.34 1.21 18.35
CA GLN A 169 -12.56 0.05 18.84
C GLN A 169 -12.50 -1.05 17.77
N LEU A 170 -13.65 -1.38 17.15
CA LEU A 170 -13.71 -2.37 16.06
C LEU A 170 -12.81 -1.97 14.89
N ARG A 171 -12.87 -0.70 14.50
CA ARG A 171 -12.00 -0.14 13.45
C ARG A 171 -10.52 -0.39 13.75
N GLU A 172 -10.04 -0.12 14.96
CA GLU A 172 -8.64 -0.35 15.32
C GLU A 172 -8.25 -1.83 15.30
N ILE A 173 -9.16 -2.71 15.68
CA ILE A 173 -8.95 -4.17 15.57
C ILE A 173 -8.82 -4.58 14.11
N ASN A 174 -9.76 -4.16 13.24
CA ASN A 174 -9.75 -4.51 11.82
C ASN A 174 -8.53 -3.94 11.09
N ARG A 175 -8.08 -2.72 11.43
CA ARG A 175 -6.84 -2.14 10.90
C ARG A 175 -5.62 -3.01 11.19
N LYS A 176 -5.48 -3.45 12.42
CA LYS A 176 -4.36 -4.33 12.83
C LYS A 176 -4.45 -5.69 12.16
N PHE A 177 -5.63 -6.28 12.14
CA PHE A 177 -5.87 -7.59 11.57
C PHE A 177 -5.59 -7.61 10.06
N ALA A 178 -6.14 -6.67 9.29
CA ALA A 178 -5.94 -6.58 7.85
C ALA A 178 -4.46 -6.41 7.47
N LYS A 179 -3.73 -5.51 8.17
CA LYS A 179 -2.29 -5.31 7.95
C LYS A 179 -1.46 -6.55 8.28
N ASN A 180 -1.77 -7.23 9.38
CA ASN A 180 -1.05 -8.44 9.78
C ASN A 180 -1.28 -9.58 8.79
N LEU A 181 -2.52 -9.76 8.32
CA LEU A 181 -2.86 -10.79 7.35
C LEU A 181 -2.16 -10.56 6.01
N ASP A 182 -2.18 -9.34 5.48
CA ASP A 182 -1.48 -9.01 4.24
C ASP A 182 0.04 -9.20 4.38
N THR A 183 0.61 -8.81 5.52
CA THR A 183 2.04 -9.01 5.79
C THR A 183 2.41 -10.49 5.89
N SER A 184 1.55 -11.32 6.47
CA SER A 184 1.76 -12.77 6.57
C SER A 184 1.72 -13.47 5.20
N ASN A 185 1.01 -12.91 4.24
CA ASN A 185 0.94 -13.42 2.87
C ASN A 185 2.13 -13.02 1.99
N LYS A 186 2.97 -12.08 2.47
CA LYS A 186 4.18 -11.69 1.74
C LYS A 186 5.26 -12.76 1.88
N PRO A 187 6.02 -13.06 0.80
CA PRO A 187 7.17 -13.93 0.90
C PRO A 187 8.18 -13.36 1.91
N THR A 188 8.79 -14.23 2.69
CA THR A 188 9.80 -13.82 3.67
C THR A 188 10.99 -13.19 2.95
N ALA A 189 11.13 -11.88 3.03
CA ALA A 189 12.30 -11.18 2.52
C ALA A 189 13.34 -11.11 3.64
N PHE A 190 14.48 -11.76 3.43
CA PHE A 190 15.62 -11.54 4.31
C PHE A 190 16.25 -10.20 3.98
N ALA A 191 16.46 -9.37 5.00
CA ALA A 191 17.22 -8.14 4.83
C ALA A 191 18.59 -8.49 4.21
N PRO A 192 19.04 -7.75 3.18
CA PRO A 192 20.35 -7.98 2.62
C PRO A 192 21.39 -7.90 3.73
N PRO A 193 22.35 -8.86 3.78
CA PRO A 193 23.35 -8.87 4.83
C PRO A 193 24.11 -7.54 4.80
N GLY A 194 24.19 -6.87 5.94
CA GLY A 194 24.92 -5.61 6.06
C GLY A 194 26.37 -5.77 5.57
N SER A 195 26.96 -4.70 5.05
CA SER A 195 28.34 -4.69 4.50
C SER A 195 29.35 -5.34 5.44
N TRP A 196 29.18 -5.19 6.74
CA TRP A 196 30.04 -5.81 7.76
C TRP A 196 29.89 -7.33 7.83
N SER A 197 28.70 -7.87 7.73
CA SER A 197 28.46 -9.33 7.71
C SER A 197 28.94 -9.96 6.41
N THR A 198 28.84 -9.24 5.29
CA THR A 198 29.33 -9.66 3.97
C THR A 198 30.86 -9.67 3.95
N ALA A 199 31.52 -8.64 4.51
CA ALA A 199 32.97 -8.59 4.64
C ALA A 199 33.52 -9.72 5.52
N ARG A 200 32.81 -10.07 6.60
CA ARG A 200 33.20 -11.17 7.50
C ARG A 200 33.04 -12.55 6.84
N ARG A 201 32.01 -12.76 6.03
CA ARG A 201 31.81 -14.00 5.25
C ARG A 201 32.78 -14.10 4.09
N GLY A 202 33.08 -13.02 3.39
CA GLY A 202 34.05 -12.99 2.29
C GLY A 202 35.45 -13.35 2.75
N ASN A 203 35.85 -12.97 3.95
CA ASN A 203 37.18 -13.32 4.51
C ASN A 203 37.23 -14.75 5.07
N ALA A 204 36.08 -15.33 5.47
CA ALA A 204 36.07 -16.75 5.90
C ALA A 204 36.13 -17.72 4.71
N GLY A 205 35.55 -17.36 3.57
CA GLY A 205 35.61 -18.21 2.36
C GLY A 205 36.96 -18.25 1.69
N SER A 206 37.86 -17.30 1.96
CA SER A 206 39.24 -17.29 1.41
C SER A 206 40.20 -18.15 2.20
N ARG A 207 39.90 -18.53 3.43
CA ARG A 207 40.78 -19.33 4.27
C ARG A 207 40.60 -20.84 4.10
N ASP A 208 39.50 -21.29 3.52
CA ASP A 208 39.19 -22.72 3.39
C ASP A 208 39.49 -23.30 2.01
N ARG A 209 40.18 -22.54 1.15
CA ARG A 209 40.60 -22.98 -0.20
C ARG A 209 42.13 -23.02 -0.38
N THR A 210 42.86 -23.32 0.63
CA THR A 210 44.19 -23.86 0.41
C THR A 210 44.08 -25.38 0.27
N PRO A 211 44.27 -25.95 -0.92
CA PRO A 211 44.40 -27.39 -1.01
C PRO A 211 45.69 -27.76 -0.32
N THR A 212 45.60 -28.33 0.85
CA THR A 212 46.71 -29.05 1.46
C THR A 212 46.89 -30.31 0.61
N GLY A 213 47.55 -30.11 -0.53
CA GLY A 213 47.94 -31.19 -1.37
C GLY A 213 49.37 -31.57 -1.09
N GLY A 214 49.65 -32.77 -1.12
CA GLY A 214 50.97 -33.28 -1.32
C GLY A 214 51.68 -33.82 -0.08
N LEU A 215 51.19 -34.92 0.40
CA LEU A 215 52.05 -35.94 0.96
C LEU A 215 52.94 -36.45 -0.17
N ILE A 216 54.21 -36.09 -0.17
CA ILE A 216 55.29 -36.80 -0.89
C ILE A 216 55.87 -37.74 0.14
N GLY A 217 55.65 -39.04 -0.08
CA GLY A 217 56.38 -40.11 0.55
C GLY A 217 57.57 -40.46 -0.27
#